data_27fb441abb768df9c1bd671db3a8aae1
#
_entry.id   27fb441abb768df9c1bd671db3a8aae1
#
_cell.length_a   1.000
_cell.length_b   1.000
_cell.length_c   1.000
_cell.angle_alpha   90.00
_cell.angle_beta   90.00
_cell.angle_gamma   90.00
#
_symmetry.space_group_name_H-M   'P 1'
#
loop_
_entity.id
_entity.type
_entity.pdbx_description
1 polymer ?
#
loop_
_entity_poly.entity_id
_entity_poly.type
_entity_poly.pdbx_seq_one_letter_code
_entity_poly.pdbx_strand_id
1 'polypeptide(L)'
;MSTFSDKIPVTILTGFLGAGKSTLLNRILKDPAMKDAAVIINEFGDVGIDHLLVESSGDSIIELSDGCLCCTVRGELVDTLANLMDAVQTGRVKLVKRVVIETTGLADPAPVMQAIMGNPVIAQNFELDGVVTVVDAVNGLQTLDNHEEARKQAAVADRLIVSKQSIARGTDALMARLHGLNPRAAIMNADSDEAGSARVFVNGLYDPGTKIADVRRWLHDEDEHEHEGHHHHDHGHDHGHHRHHHDHGHEHQDPHDVNRHDASIRSFSIIEEKAIDPMALEMFIDLLRSAHEEKLLRMKAIIATSDRPERPLVLHGVQSIFHPPVRLPAWPDPEDRRTRMVLITKDLPEAFVKDLFDAFVGKPRIDTPDRTALSDNPLAIPGVRI
;
A
#
# COMPACT_ATOMS: atom_id res chain seq x y z
N MET A 1 3.45 -21.50 -25.50
CA MET A 1 4.18 -20.23 -25.58
C MET A 1 4.15 -19.66 -24.19
N SER A 2 5.27 -19.65 -23.50
CA SER A 2 5.41 -19.14 -22.14
C SER A 2 5.36 -17.62 -22.20
N THR A 3 4.29 -17.01 -21.71
CA THR A 3 4.19 -15.56 -21.49
C THR A 3 4.68 -15.25 -20.07
N PHE A 4 5.94 -15.56 -19.78
CA PHE A 4 6.61 -14.94 -18.66
C PHE A 4 6.79 -13.46 -19.02
N SER A 5 6.48 -12.59 -18.10
CA SER A 5 6.78 -11.16 -18.27
C SER A 5 8.29 -11.01 -18.39
N ASP A 6 8.78 -10.66 -19.57
CA ASP A 6 10.20 -10.34 -19.79
C ASP A 6 10.56 -8.96 -19.21
N LYS A 7 9.67 -8.39 -18.38
CA LYS A 7 9.85 -7.05 -17.81
C LYS A 7 10.83 -7.07 -16.65
N ILE A 8 11.60 -6.00 -16.57
CA ILE A 8 12.57 -5.79 -15.49
C ILE A 8 11.82 -5.32 -14.25
N PRO A 9 11.87 -6.06 -13.12
CA PRO A 9 11.25 -5.64 -11.88
C PRO A 9 11.94 -4.41 -11.29
N VAL A 10 11.15 -3.43 -10.84
CA VAL A 10 11.58 -2.19 -10.21
C VAL A 10 11.12 -2.16 -8.77
N THR A 11 12.05 -2.05 -7.83
CA THR A 11 11.74 -1.89 -6.40
C THR A 11 12.06 -0.47 -5.98
N ILE A 12 11.15 0.17 -5.27
CA ILE A 12 11.35 1.49 -4.68
C ILE A 12 11.82 1.31 -3.24
N LEU A 13 12.97 1.89 -2.91
CA LEU A 13 13.49 2.01 -1.55
C LEU A 13 13.25 3.44 -1.05
N THR A 14 12.42 3.57 -0.04
CA THR A 14 12.06 4.87 0.56
C THR A 14 12.19 4.84 2.07
N GLY A 15 11.88 5.93 2.74
CA GLY A 15 11.96 6.12 4.18
C GLY A 15 12.46 7.52 4.51
N PHE A 16 12.12 8.01 5.68
CA PHE A 16 12.41 9.39 6.08
C PHE A 16 13.92 9.68 6.15
N LEU A 17 14.28 10.97 6.26
CA LEU A 17 15.68 11.41 6.39
C LEU A 17 16.38 10.69 7.56
N GLY A 18 17.58 10.20 7.31
CA GLY A 18 18.37 9.53 8.33
C GLY A 18 17.89 8.13 8.74
N ALA A 19 16.85 7.58 8.10
CA ALA A 19 16.33 6.25 8.42
C ALA A 19 17.30 5.09 8.13
N GLY A 20 18.34 5.32 7.33
CA GLY A 20 19.35 4.30 6.99
C GLY A 20 19.13 3.61 5.65
N LYS A 21 18.44 4.25 4.69
CA LYS A 21 18.19 3.72 3.34
C LYS A 21 19.48 3.29 2.64
N SER A 22 20.41 4.21 2.45
CA SER A 22 21.69 3.96 1.76
C SER A 22 22.53 2.91 2.48
N THR A 23 22.50 2.87 3.82
CA THR A 23 23.17 1.82 4.61
C THR A 23 22.59 0.44 4.31
N LEU A 24 21.27 0.34 4.28
CA LEU A 24 20.56 -0.92 3.94
C LEU A 24 20.87 -1.31 2.49
N LEU A 25 20.77 -0.37 1.55
CA LEU A 25 21.06 -0.58 0.14
C LEU A 25 22.48 -1.12 -0.07
N ASN A 26 23.48 -0.46 0.51
CA ASN A 26 24.88 -0.89 0.44
C ASN A 26 25.09 -2.30 0.99
N ARG A 27 24.36 -2.67 2.03
CA ARG A 27 24.42 -4.03 2.59
C ARG A 27 23.81 -5.04 1.60
N ILE A 28 22.65 -4.76 1.03
CA ILE A 28 21.95 -5.65 0.10
C ILE A 28 22.73 -5.80 -1.22
N LEU A 29 23.38 -4.74 -1.69
CA LEU A 29 24.20 -4.76 -2.92
C LEU A 29 25.40 -5.73 -2.82
N LYS A 30 25.82 -6.13 -1.62
CA LYS A 30 26.85 -7.16 -1.40
C LYS A 30 26.36 -8.59 -1.65
N ASP A 31 25.03 -8.79 -1.72
CA ASP A 31 24.45 -10.10 -2.04
C ASP A 31 24.74 -10.42 -3.52
N PRO A 32 25.32 -11.59 -3.82
CA PRO A 32 25.60 -12.03 -5.20
C PRO A 32 24.36 -12.01 -6.12
N ALA A 33 23.15 -12.16 -5.56
CA ALA A 33 21.90 -12.11 -6.30
C ALA A 33 21.59 -10.69 -6.85
N MET A 34 22.26 -9.66 -6.34
CA MET A 34 22.15 -8.27 -6.83
C MET A 34 23.16 -7.91 -7.92
N LYS A 35 23.99 -8.84 -8.37
CA LYS A 35 25.08 -8.58 -9.33
C LYS A 35 24.65 -7.89 -10.63
N ASP A 36 23.45 -8.19 -11.10
CA ASP A 36 22.91 -7.64 -12.34
C ASP A 36 21.79 -6.60 -12.05
N ALA A 37 21.82 -5.95 -10.88
CA ALA A 37 20.89 -4.90 -10.51
C ALA A 37 21.42 -3.51 -10.91
N ALA A 38 20.56 -2.67 -11.47
CA ALA A 38 20.82 -1.24 -11.63
C ALA A 38 20.24 -0.49 -10.41
N VAL A 39 20.96 0.51 -9.93
CA VAL A 39 20.53 1.38 -8.84
C VAL A 39 20.39 2.81 -9.35
N ILE A 40 19.24 3.41 -9.12
CA ILE A 40 18.94 4.80 -9.42
C ILE A 40 18.78 5.53 -8.08
N ILE A 41 19.63 6.49 -7.82
CA ILE A 41 19.57 7.32 -6.61
C ILE A 41 18.95 8.64 -7.01
N ASN A 42 17.82 8.95 -6.38
CA ASN A 42 17.08 10.18 -6.61
C ASN A 42 17.18 11.06 -5.36
N GLU A 43 18.15 11.97 -5.32
CA GLU A 43 18.41 12.81 -4.15
C GLU A 43 18.32 14.32 -4.45
N PHE A 44 17.96 15.08 -3.40
CA PHE A 44 17.88 16.54 -3.42
C PHE A 44 19.24 17.19 -3.14
N GLY A 45 19.74 18.04 -4.06
CA GLY A 45 20.76 19.04 -3.77
C GLY A 45 22.08 18.89 -4.52
N ASP A 46 22.77 20.02 -4.67
CA ASP A 46 24.05 20.21 -5.37
C ASP A 46 25.26 19.46 -4.77
N VAL A 47 25.07 18.74 -3.67
CA VAL A 47 26.12 17.96 -3.03
C VAL A 47 25.52 16.65 -2.54
N GLY A 48 25.50 15.67 -3.41
CA GLY A 48 25.16 14.29 -3.07
C GLY A 48 26.16 13.70 -2.08
N ILE A 49 25.96 13.95 -0.79
CA ILE A 49 26.80 13.36 0.28
C ILE A 49 26.51 11.86 0.38
N ASP A 50 25.28 11.45 0.09
CA ASP A 50 24.84 10.06 0.26
C ASP A 50 25.30 9.14 -0.89
N HIS A 51 25.55 9.65 -2.10
CA HIS A 51 26.13 8.83 -3.18
C HIS A 51 27.54 8.33 -2.86
N LEU A 52 28.30 9.07 -2.03
CA LEU A 52 29.61 8.63 -1.55
C LEU A 52 29.51 7.45 -0.57
N LEU A 53 28.32 7.20 -0.01
CA LEU A 53 28.06 6.09 0.91
C LEU A 53 27.67 4.79 0.18
N VAL A 54 27.29 4.87 -1.10
CA VAL A 54 27.02 3.69 -1.91
C VAL A 54 28.35 3.10 -2.39
N GLU A 55 28.81 2.06 -1.72
CA GLU A 55 30.01 1.33 -2.14
C GLU A 55 29.79 0.74 -3.54
N SER A 56 30.53 1.23 -4.54
CA SER A 56 30.44 0.77 -5.91
C SER A 56 30.83 -0.71 -6.02
N SER A 57 29.87 -1.57 -6.25
CA SER A 57 30.13 -2.99 -6.59
C SER A 57 30.32 -3.22 -8.11
N GLY A 58 30.81 -2.20 -8.84
CA GLY A 58 31.07 -2.24 -10.29
C GLY A 58 30.08 -1.45 -11.14
N ASP A 59 30.27 -1.36 -12.43
CA ASP A 59 29.70 -0.51 -13.48
C ASP A 59 28.16 -0.37 -13.58
N SER A 60 27.41 -0.62 -12.52
CA SER A 60 25.94 -0.75 -12.56
C SER A 60 25.18 0.35 -11.78
N ILE A 61 25.88 1.37 -11.26
CA ILE A 61 25.23 2.50 -10.56
C ILE A 61 25.00 3.63 -11.55
N ILE A 62 23.76 4.04 -11.70
CA ILE A 62 23.36 5.17 -12.53
C ILE A 62 22.89 6.28 -11.60
N GLU A 63 23.63 7.36 -11.59
CA GLU A 63 23.34 8.55 -10.82
C GLU A 63 22.51 9.53 -11.65
N LEU A 64 21.41 10.03 -11.07
CA LEU A 64 20.65 11.14 -11.66
C LEU A 64 21.26 12.44 -11.13
N SER A 65 22.01 13.13 -11.99
CA SER A 65 22.51 14.48 -11.70
C SER A 65 21.50 15.53 -12.15
N ASP A 66 21.21 16.45 -11.25
CA ASP A 66 20.56 17.75 -11.43
C ASP A 66 19.02 17.83 -11.48
N GLY A 67 18.46 18.51 -10.50
CA GLY A 67 17.26 19.29 -10.67
C GLY A 67 16.20 19.29 -9.56
N CYS A 68 15.68 20.46 -9.29
CA CYS A 68 14.60 20.78 -8.34
C CYS A 68 13.30 19.99 -8.54
N LEU A 69 12.72 19.51 -7.48
CA LEU A 69 12.12 18.20 -7.38
C LEU A 69 10.63 18.09 -7.11
N CYS A 70 9.78 19.05 -7.33
CA CYS A 70 8.33 18.81 -7.18
C CYS A 70 7.57 18.55 -8.49
N CYS A 71 8.08 19.01 -9.61
CA CYS A 71 7.40 18.84 -10.91
C CYS A 71 8.21 18.07 -11.97
N THR A 72 9.51 17.91 -11.78
CA THR A 72 10.46 17.39 -12.79
C THR A 72 10.73 15.89 -12.65
N VAL A 73 10.54 15.30 -11.46
CA VAL A 73 10.88 13.90 -11.14
C VAL A 73 10.30 12.87 -12.11
N ARG A 74 9.05 13.07 -12.54
CA ARG A 74 8.41 12.12 -13.47
C ARG A 74 9.12 12.08 -14.83
N GLY A 75 9.55 13.24 -15.35
CA GLY A 75 10.24 13.32 -16.64
C GLY A 75 11.62 12.69 -16.57
N GLU A 76 12.43 13.10 -15.62
CA GLU A 76 13.82 12.64 -15.49
C GLU A 76 13.94 11.15 -15.17
N LEU A 77 13.07 10.61 -14.30
CA LEU A 77 13.03 9.18 -14.03
C LEU A 77 12.61 8.37 -15.25
N VAL A 78 11.59 8.84 -15.98
CA VAL A 78 11.15 8.19 -17.23
C VAL A 78 12.26 8.19 -18.25
N ASP A 79 12.96 9.32 -18.44
CA ASP A 79 14.07 9.45 -19.36
C ASP A 79 15.26 8.55 -18.95
N THR A 80 15.55 8.46 -17.65
CA THR A 80 16.59 7.57 -17.12
C THR A 80 16.29 6.10 -17.37
N LEU A 81 15.06 5.66 -17.08
CA LEU A 81 14.65 4.29 -17.35
C LEU A 81 14.63 3.98 -18.86
N ALA A 82 14.22 4.93 -19.70
CA ALA A 82 14.27 4.79 -21.15
C ALA A 82 15.71 4.70 -21.66
N ASN A 83 16.61 5.54 -21.15
CA ASN A 83 18.04 5.52 -21.49
C ASN A 83 18.71 4.22 -21.03
N LEU A 84 18.35 3.71 -19.84
CA LEU A 84 18.81 2.42 -19.34
C LEU A 84 18.40 1.30 -20.29
N MET A 85 17.14 1.32 -20.74
CA MET A 85 16.64 0.31 -21.67
C MET A 85 17.35 0.38 -23.03
N ASP A 86 17.55 1.58 -23.57
CA ASP A 86 18.34 1.78 -24.81
C ASP A 86 19.78 1.28 -24.64
N ALA A 87 20.41 1.55 -23.50
CA ALA A 87 21.76 1.08 -23.20
C ALA A 87 21.86 -0.46 -23.14
N VAL A 88 20.83 -1.11 -22.58
CA VAL A 88 20.74 -2.58 -22.55
C VAL A 88 20.51 -3.14 -23.96
N GLN A 89 19.57 -2.57 -24.72
CA GLN A 89 19.24 -3.02 -26.08
C GLN A 89 20.40 -2.84 -27.07
N THR A 90 21.16 -1.76 -26.89
CA THR A 90 22.34 -1.47 -27.74
C THR A 90 23.62 -2.19 -27.27
N GLY A 91 23.55 -2.95 -26.18
CA GLY A 91 24.70 -3.67 -25.62
C GLY A 91 25.73 -2.77 -24.93
N ARG A 92 25.44 -1.49 -24.72
CA ARG A 92 26.33 -0.55 -23.98
C ARG A 92 26.39 -0.92 -22.49
N VAL A 93 25.32 -1.49 -21.97
CA VAL A 93 25.22 -2.01 -20.61
C VAL A 93 24.87 -3.49 -20.66
N LYS A 94 25.45 -4.28 -19.76
CA LYS A 94 25.11 -5.71 -19.62
C LYS A 94 23.65 -5.85 -19.24
N LEU A 95 23.12 -7.07 -19.36
CA LEU A 95 21.76 -7.41 -18.98
C LEU A 95 21.46 -6.95 -17.54
N VAL A 96 20.42 -6.12 -17.40
CA VAL A 96 19.89 -5.69 -16.10
C VAL A 96 18.71 -6.59 -15.76
N LYS A 97 18.76 -7.22 -14.60
CA LYS A 97 17.71 -8.14 -14.12
C LYS A 97 16.75 -7.49 -13.12
N ARG A 98 17.13 -6.36 -12.54
CA ARG A 98 16.37 -5.62 -11.54
C ARG A 98 16.81 -4.16 -11.50
N VAL A 99 15.89 -3.28 -11.20
CA VAL A 99 16.18 -1.87 -10.88
C VAL A 99 15.76 -1.60 -9.44
N VAL A 100 16.60 -0.91 -8.68
CA VAL A 100 16.27 -0.37 -7.36
C VAL A 100 16.33 1.15 -7.46
N ILE A 101 15.25 1.82 -7.07
CA ILE A 101 15.16 3.28 -7.04
C ILE A 101 15.16 3.73 -5.58
N GLU A 102 16.24 4.36 -5.13
CA GLU A 102 16.27 5.01 -3.82
C GLU A 102 15.70 6.43 -3.94
N THR A 103 14.66 6.74 -3.14
CA THR A 103 14.07 8.07 -3.09
C THR A 103 14.69 8.92 -2.00
N THR A 104 14.59 10.26 -2.13
CA THR A 104 14.93 11.17 -1.06
C THR A 104 14.08 10.92 0.19
N GLY A 105 14.59 11.31 1.36
CA GLY A 105 13.90 11.09 2.63
C GLY A 105 12.58 11.86 2.80
N LEU A 106 12.35 12.90 2.03
CA LEU A 106 11.12 13.71 2.04
C LEU A 106 10.18 13.40 0.87
N ALA A 107 10.55 12.46 -0.02
CA ALA A 107 9.74 12.17 -1.18
C ALA A 107 8.48 11.38 -0.82
N ASP A 108 7.35 11.79 -1.40
CA ASP A 108 6.18 10.90 -1.55
C ASP A 108 6.52 9.85 -2.62
N PRO A 109 6.45 8.56 -2.34
CA PRO A 109 6.77 7.53 -3.33
C PRO A 109 5.71 7.38 -4.43
N ALA A 110 4.51 7.92 -4.27
CA ALA A 110 3.42 7.77 -5.22
C ALA A 110 3.75 8.29 -6.64
N PRO A 111 4.40 9.45 -6.84
CA PRO A 111 4.80 9.91 -8.17
C PRO A 111 5.76 8.95 -8.88
N VAL A 112 6.70 8.34 -8.15
CA VAL A 112 7.64 7.34 -8.69
C VAL A 112 6.90 6.07 -9.10
N MET A 113 6.01 5.58 -8.24
CA MET A 113 5.15 4.43 -8.53
C MET A 113 4.31 4.68 -9.79
N GLN A 114 3.70 5.86 -9.88
CA GLN A 114 2.88 6.25 -11.03
C GLN A 114 3.69 6.35 -12.33
N ALA A 115 4.92 6.85 -12.28
CA ALA A 115 5.79 6.91 -13.46
C ALA A 115 6.09 5.53 -14.02
N ILE A 116 6.34 4.54 -13.14
CA ILE A 116 6.61 3.16 -13.55
C ILE A 116 5.34 2.49 -14.10
N MET A 117 4.21 2.68 -13.43
CA MET A 117 2.95 1.98 -13.75
C MET A 117 2.18 2.63 -14.90
N GLY A 118 2.19 3.96 -14.97
CA GLY A 118 1.31 4.74 -15.85
C GLY A 118 1.95 5.20 -17.15
N ASN A 119 3.29 5.19 -17.26
CA ASN A 119 3.95 5.56 -18.50
C ASN A 119 3.99 4.37 -19.48
N PRO A 120 3.36 4.45 -20.67
CA PRO A 120 3.28 3.32 -21.60
C PRO A 120 4.63 2.80 -22.07
N VAL A 121 5.64 3.67 -22.22
CA VAL A 121 6.98 3.28 -22.68
C VAL A 121 7.70 2.50 -21.57
N ILE A 122 7.61 2.99 -20.33
CA ILE A 122 8.21 2.33 -19.17
C ILE A 122 7.51 1.01 -18.87
N ALA A 123 6.18 1.01 -18.83
CA ALA A 123 5.37 -0.16 -18.50
C ALA A 123 5.49 -1.33 -19.51
N GLN A 124 6.09 -1.10 -20.69
CA GLN A 124 6.39 -2.19 -21.63
C GLN A 124 7.59 -3.02 -21.19
N ASN A 125 8.59 -2.41 -20.57
CA ASN A 125 9.88 -3.04 -20.26
C ASN A 125 10.13 -3.21 -18.77
N PHE A 126 9.44 -2.43 -17.93
CA PHE A 126 9.57 -2.42 -16.49
C PHE A 126 8.24 -2.73 -15.81
N GLU A 127 8.31 -3.28 -14.60
CA GLU A 127 7.16 -3.46 -13.74
C GLU A 127 7.49 -3.15 -12.29
N LEU A 128 6.57 -2.52 -11.57
CA LEU A 128 6.76 -2.22 -10.14
C LEU A 128 6.69 -3.51 -9.33
N ASP A 129 7.80 -3.95 -8.75
CA ASP A 129 7.87 -5.15 -7.90
C ASP A 129 7.44 -4.87 -6.45
N GLY A 130 7.66 -3.66 -5.97
CA GLY A 130 7.18 -3.25 -4.66
C GLY A 130 7.89 -2.02 -4.09
N VAL A 131 7.42 -1.65 -2.88
CA VAL A 131 7.95 -0.54 -2.10
C VAL A 131 8.51 -1.06 -0.78
N VAL A 132 9.76 -0.77 -0.51
CA VAL A 132 10.44 -1.06 0.75
C VAL A 132 10.66 0.25 1.48
N THR A 133 10.11 0.38 2.69
CA THR A 133 10.25 1.60 3.49
C THR A 133 11.11 1.33 4.71
N VAL A 134 12.15 2.13 4.88
CA VAL A 134 13.03 2.07 6.06
C VAL A 134 12.53 3.02 7.13
N VAL A 135 12.37 2.54 8.35
CA VAL A 135 11.92 3.31 9.50
C VAL A 135 12.95 3.24 10.63
N ASP A 136 13.33 4.40 11.17
CA ASP A 136 14.28 4.52 12.27
C ASP A 136 13.62 4.14 13.61
N ALA A 137 14.11 3.13 14.31
CA ALA A 137 13.55 2.72 15.60
C ALA A 137 13.73 3.76 16.71
N VAL A 138 14.72 4.64 16.60
CA VAL A 138 15.01 5.65 17.63
C VAL A 138 14.07 6.85 17.52
N ASN A 139 13.89 7.35 16.28
CA ASN A 139 13.12 8.58 16.03
C ASN A 139 11.80 8.33 15.30
N GLY A 140 11.55 7.11 14.85
CA GLY A 140 10.47 6.76 13.91
C GLY A 140 9.08 7.12 14.43
N LEU A 141 8.80 6.90 15.72
CA LEU A 141 7.50 7.24 16.30
C LEU A 141 7.24 8.76 16.19
N GLN A 142 8.19 9.58 16.65
CA GLN A 142 8.09 11.03 16.55
C GLN A 142 8.05 11.52 15.10
N THR A 143 8.79 10.85 14.22
CA THR A 143 8.80 11.17 12.78
C THR A 143 7.44 10.90 12.16
N LEU A 144 6.81 9.77 12.45
CA LEU A 144 5.46 9.44 11.99
C LEU A 144 4.41 10.42 12.52
N ASP A 145 4.55 10.90 13.77
CA ASP A 145 3.60 11.85 14.33
C ASP A 145 3.71 13.24 13.69
N ASN A 146 4.91 13.66 13.33
CA ASN A 146 5.17 15.04 12.87
C ASN A 146 5.20 15.20 11.35
N HIS A 147 5.40 14.12 10.57
CA HIS A 147 5.63 14.20 9.13
C HIS A 147 4.65 13.33 8.33
N GLU A 148 3.87 13.98 7.48
CA GLU A 148 2.92 13.30 6.61
C GLU A 148 3.62 12.39 5.60
N GLU A 149 4.78 12.82 5.08
CA GLU A 149 5.60 12.06 4.15
C GLU A 149 6.00 10.70 4.75
N ALA A 150 6.43 10.69 6.01
CA ALA A 150 6.80 9.45 6.70
C ALA A 150 5.60 8.50 6.84
N ARG A 151 4.41 9.04 7.16
CA ARG A 151 3.18 8.25 7.21
C ARG A 151 2.80 7.67 5.86
N LYS A 152 2.88 8.47 4.79
CA LYS A 152 2.61 8.00 3.42
C LYS A 152 3.60 6.92 2.99
N GLN A 153 4.90 7.13 3.27
CA GLN A 153 5.95 6.14 2.98
C GLN A 153 5.68 4.80 3.67
N ALA A 154 5.31 4.83 4.97
CA ALA A 154 4.96 3.63 5.72
C ALA A 154 3.66 2.98 5.22
N ALA A 155 2.65 3.78 4.90
CA ALA A 155 1.35 3.30 4.46
C ALA A 155 1.42 2.54 3.13
N VAL A 156 2.20 3.03 2.15
CA VAL A 156 2.28 2.40 0.83
C VAL A 156 3.31 1.27 0.73
N ALA A 157 4.03 0.98 1.82
CA ALA A 157 5.06 -0.05 1.84
C ALA A 157 4.50 -1.47 1.62
N ASP A 158 5.24 -2.30 0.91
CA ASP A 158 5.07 -3.75 0.90
C ASP A 158 5.87 -4.40 2.02
N ARG A 159 6.99 -3.77 2.38
CA ARG A 159 7.84 -4.16 3.50
C ARG A 159 8.30 -2.94 4.28
N LEU A 160 8.28 -3.06 5.60
CA LEU A 160 8.78 -2.08 6.54
C LEU A 160 10.07 -2.63 7.16
N ILE A 161 11.18 -1.95 6.95
CA ILE A 161 12.47 -2.34 7.52
C ILE A 161 12.78 -1.41 8.68
N VAL A 162 12.76 -1.94 9.90
CA VAL A 162 13.01 -1.15 11.11
C VAL A 162 14.51 -1.18 11.41
N SER A 163 15.15 -0.04 11.25
CA SER A 163 16.59 0.15 11.47
C SER A 163 16.90 0.62 12.90
N LYS A 164 18.16 0.53 13.30
CA LYS A 164 18.68 1.05 14.58
C LYS A 164 18.00 0.44 15.81
N GLN A 165 17.44 -0.75 15.72
CA GLN A 165 16.75 -1.40 16.84
C GLN A 165 17.71 -1.68 18.00
N SER A 166 18.99 -1.97 17.71
CA SER A 166 20.02 -2.26 18.72
C SER A 166 20.32 -1.10 19.68
N ILE A 167 20.00 0.14 19.28
CA ILE A 167 20.23 1.35 20.09
C ILE A 167 18.93 2.03 20.53
N ALA A 168 17.78 1.54 20.11
CA ALA A 168 16.46 2.07 20.48
C ALA A 168 16.09 1.63 21.91
N ARG A 169 15.38 2.50 22.63
CA ARG A 169 14.85 2.22 23.98
C ARG A 169 13.39 1.79 23.90
N GLY A 170 13.13 0.55 23.50
CA GLY A 170 11.79 0.04 23.30
C GLY A 170 11.24 0.40 21.91
N THR A 171 10.58 -0.56 21.29
CA THR A 171 10.04 -0.42 19.91
C THR A 171 8.55 -0.69 19.84
N ASP A 172 7.91 -1.14 20.93
CA ASP A 172 6.53 -1.63 20.93
C ASP A 172 5.54 -0.57 20.42
N ALA A 173 5.66 0.67 20.89
CA ALA A 173 4.80 1.77 20.43
C ALA A 173 4.99 2.08 18.93
N LEU A 174 6.22 2.03 18.44
CA LEU A 174 6.51 2.20 17.01
C LEU A 174 5.92 1.04 16.19
N MET A 175 6.10 -0.20 16.66
CA MET A 175 5.57 -1.38 15.97
C MET A 175 4.04 -1.35 15.91
N ALA A 176 3.37 -1.01 17.02
CA ALA A 176 1.92 -0.82 17.06
C ALA A 176 1.47 0.30 16.09
N ARG A 177 2.21 1.39 16.02
CA ARG A 177 1.93 2.51 15.12
C ARG A 177 2.09 2.12 13.65
N LEU A 178 3.15 1.40 13.30
CA LEU A 178 3.40 0.91 11.94
C LEU A 178 2.32 -0.09 11.53
N HIS A 179 1.96 -1.00 12.42
CA HIS A 179 0.89 -1.96 12.18
C HIS A 179 -0.46 -1.28 11.99
N GLY A 180 -0.77 -0.24 12.76
CA GLY A 180 -1.99 0.55 12.59
C GLY A 180 -2.05 1.31 11.27
N LEU A 181 -0.90 1.80 10.75
CA LEU A 181 -0.83 2.49 9.46
C LEU A 181 -0.90 1.52 8.28
N ASN A 182 -0.23 0.39 8.39
CA ASN A 182 -0.15 -0.61 7.33
C ASN A 182 -0.06 -2.03 7.91
N PRO A 183 -1.19 -2.62 8.27
CA PRO A 183 -1.25 -3.95 8.88
C PRO A 183 -0.78 -5.06 7.93
N ARG A 184 -0.62 -4.77 6.64
CA ARG A 184 -0.27 -5.74 5.59
C ARG A 184 1.20 -5.76 5.22
N ALA A 185 1.97 -4.75 5.62
CA ALA A 185 3.39 -4.72 5.34
C ALA A 185 4.13 -5.70 6.27
N ALA A 186 4.94 -6.57 5.68
CA ALA A 186 5.85 -7.40 6.48
C ALA A 186 6.87 -6.49 7.18
N ILE A 187 6.93 -6.55 8.51
CA ILE A 187 7.88 -5.76 9.32
C ILE A 187 9.11 -6.63 9.60
N MET A 188 10.29 -6.11 9.28
CA MET A 188 11.56 -6.81 9.42
C MET A 188 12.57 -5.95 10.18
N ASN A 189 13.43 -6.60 10.97
CA ASN A 189 14.57 -5.90 11.57
C ASN A 189 15.68 -5.72 10.53
N ALA A 190 16.18 -4.48 10.37
CA ALA A 190 17.27 -4.18 9.45
C ALA A 190 18.55 -4.98 9.73
N ASP A 191 18.80 -5.38 10.97
CA ASP A 191 20.00 -6.12 11.36
C ASP A 191 19.88 -7.64 11.08
N SER A 192 18.69 -8.14 10.69
CA SER A 192 18.50 -9.54 10.33
C SER A 192 19.24 -9.92 9.03
N ASP A 193 19.61 -11.18 8.89
CA ASP A 193 20.24 -11.70 7.67
C ASP A 193 19.30 -11.58 6.47
N GLU A 194 18.00 -11.79 6.68
CA GLU A 194 16.99 -11.67 5.65
C GLU A 194 16.91 -10.22 5.11
N ALA A 195 16.91 -9.21 6.00
CA ALA A 195 16.91 -7.81 5.62
C ALA A 195 18.19 -7.36 4.90
N GLY A 196 19.30 -8.10 5.08
CA GLY A 196 20.56 -7.86 4.37
C GLY A 196 20.68 -8.56 3.03
N SER A 197 19.66 -9.28 2.58
CA SER A 197 19.70 -10.06 1.36
C SER A 197 18.83 -9.47 0.24
N ALA A 198 19.06 -9.90 -0.99
CA ALA A 198 18.25 -9.53 -2.17
C ALA A 198 16.76 -9.87 -2.00
N ARG A 199 16.40 -10.76 -1.06
CA ARG A 199 15.01 -11.14 -0.77
C ARG A 199 14.14 -9.96 -0.34
N VAL A 200 14.74 -8.93 0.25
CA VAL A 200 14.04 -7.67 0.60
C VAL A 200 13.42 -7.02 -0.62
N PHE A 201 14.10 -7.11 -1.75
CA PHE A 201 13.65 -6.51 -3.01
C PHE A 201 12.84 -7.47 -3.90
N VAL A 202 12.64 -8.71 -3.48
CA VAL A 202 11.79 -9.67 -4.20
C VAL A 202 10.42 -9.67 -3.53
N ASN A 203 9.51 -8.83 -4.02
CA ASN A 203 8.15 -8.74 -3.48
C ASN A 203 7.17 -9.64 -4.26
N GLY A 204 7.56 -10.11 -5.45
CA GLY A 204 6.81 -11.09 -6.23
C GLY A 204 5.45 -10.61 -6.74
N LEU A 205 5.18 -9.31 -6.67
CA LEU A 205 3.86 -8.74 -6.98
C LEU A 205 3.40 -9.04 -8.42
N TYR A 206 4.35 -9.32 -9.31
CA TYR A 206 4.06 -9.47 -10.73
C TYR A 206 4.57 -10.78 -11.37
N ASP A 207 5.32 -11.61 -10.66
CA ASP A 207 5.72 -12.91 -11.17
C ASP A 207 4.57 -13.93 -11.05
N PRO A 208 4.02 -14.45 -12.15
CA PRO A 208 2.95 -15.45 -12.11
C PRO A 208 3.32 -16.73 -11.35
N GLY A 209 4.63 -17.07 -11.26
CA GLY A 209 5.11 -18.23 -10.53
C GLY A 209 5.21 -18.02 -9.02
N THR A 210 5.54 -16.79 -8.59
CA THR A 210 5.65 -16.40 -7.18
C THR A 210 4.39 -15.69 -6.67
N LYS A 211 3.57 -15.12 -7.54
CA LYS A 211 2.29 -14.44 -7.21
C LYS A 211 1.38 -15.27 -6.32
N ILE A 212 1.30 -16.56 -6.58
CA ILE A 212 0.47 -17.47 -5.78
C ILE A 212 0.95 -17.51 -4.34
N ALA A 213 2.26 -17.49 -4.10
CA ALA A 213 2.81 -17.51 -2.75
C ALA A 213 2.61 -16.17 -2.01
N ASP A 214 2.79 -15.04 -2.70
CA ASP A 214 2.62 -13.73 -2.10
C ASP A 214 1.15 -13.34 -1.92
N VAL A 215 0.29 -13.72 -2.86
CA VAL A 215 -1.16 -13.57 -2.70
C VAL A 215 -1.66 -14.46 -1.57
N ARG A 216 -1.16 -15.69 -1.41
CA ARG A 216 -1.47 -16.55 -0.27
C ARG A 216 -1.07 -15.91 1.05
N ARG A 217 0.16 -15.39 1.17
CA ARG A 217 0.61 -14.70 2.38
C ARG A 217 -0.29 -13.52 2.70
N TRP A 218 -0.61 -12.72 1.70
CA TRP A 218 -1.50 -11.60 1.83
C TRP A 218 -2.94 -11.98 2.20
N LEU A 219 -3.42 -13.14 1.79
CA LEU A 219 -4.73 -13.68 2.15
C LEU A 219 -4.73 -14.29 3.57
N HIS A 220 -3.67 -14.99 3.98
CA HIS A 220 -3.57 -15.61 5.31
C HIS A 220 -3.50 -14.59 6.44
N ASP A 221 -2.84 -13.46 6.21
CA ASP A 221 -2.77 -12.38 7.20
C ASP A 221 -4.18 -11.76 7.48
N GLU A 222 -5.19 -12.02 6.66
CA GLU A 222 -6.58 -11.61 6.91
C GLU A 222 -7.30 -12.52 7.91
N ASP A 223 -7.08 -13.82 7.82
CA ASP A 223 -7.79 -14.79 8.65
C ASP A 223 -7.35 -14.70 10.13
N GLU A 224 -6.10 -14.32 10.42
CA GLU A 224 -5.62 -14.11 11.79
C GLU A 224 -6.25 -12.89 12.46
N HIS A 225 -6.55 -11.81 11.72
CA HIS A 225 -7.13 -10.59 12.27
C HIS A 225 -8.66 -10.65 12.46
N GLU A 226 -9.40 -11.48 11.72
CA GLU A 226 -10.83 -11.70 11.95
C GLU A 226 -11.10 -12.47 13.25
N HIS A 227 -10.15 -13.28 13.72
CA HIS A 227 -10.30 -14.07 14.96
C HIS A 227 -10.01 -13.29 16.25
N GLU A 228 -9.27 -12.19 16.21
CA GLU A 228 -9.00 -11.37 17.39
C GLU A 228 -10.13 -10.38 17.75
N GLY A 229 -11.08 -10.14 16.83
CA GLY A 229 -12.17 -9.16 17.00
C GLY A 229 -13.38 -9.63 17.81
N HIS A 230 -13.52 -10.91 18.21
CA HIS A 230 -14.71 -11.46 18.85
C HIS A 230 -14.48 -12.04 20.26
N HIS A 231 -13.82 -11.31 21.12
CA HIS A 231 -13.91 -11.59 22.55
C HIS A 231 -15.10 -10.83 23.15
N HIS A 232 -16.28 -11.46 23.18
CA HIS A 232 -17.40 -11.07 24.01
C HIS A 232 -17.01 -11.25 25.47
N HIS A 233 -16.78 -10.15 26.17
CA HIS A 233 -16.79 -10.14 27.61
C HIS A 233 -18.25 -10.20 28.09
N ASP A 234 -18.69 -11.41 28.47
CA ASP A 234 -19.92 -11.64 29.21
C ASP A 234 -19.67 -11.19 30.64
N HIS A 235 -20.21 -10.03 31.02
CA HIS A 235 -20.25 -9.57 32.39
C HIS A 235 -21.67 -9.70 32.91
N GLY A 236 -21.84 -10.73 33.75
CA GLY A 236 -23.04 -10.95 34.54
C GLY A 236 -23.41 -9.71 35.36
N HIS A 237 -24.65 -9.32 35.22
CA HIS A 237 -25.26 -8.23 36.00
C HIS A 237 -25.68 -8.71 37.36
N ASP A 238 -25.17 -8.09 38.41
CA ASP A 238 -25.76 -8.12 39.74
C ASP A 238 -26.43 -6.76 40.06
N HIS A 239 -27.67 -6.80 40.55
CA HIS A 239 -28.52 -5.63 40.76
C HIS A 239 -28.30 -5.03 42.16
N GLY A 240 -27.90 -3.75 42.20
CA GLY A 240 -27.94 -2.95 43.44
C GLY A 240 -28.51 -1.57 43.17
N HIS A 241 -29.73 -1.33 43.65
CA HIS A 241 -30.39 -0.02 43.63
C HIS A 241 -29.65 0.97 44.53
N HIS A 242 -29.37 2.21 44.04
CA HIS A 242 -29.54 3.43 44.85
C HIS A 242 -29.67 4.71 44.00
N ARG A 243 -30.40 5.67 44.56
CA ARG A 243 -31.04 6.86 43.99
C ARG A 243 -30.08 8.05 43.82
N HIS A 244 -30.40 8.88 42.79
CA HIS A 244 -30.29 10.33 42.65
C HIS A 244 -28.99 11.05 43.06
N HIS A 245 -28.35 11.71 42.09
CA HIS A 245 -28.20 13.17 42.07
C HIS A 245 -27.79 13.64 40.67
N HIS A 246 -28.38 14.75 40.24
CA HIS A 246 -28.02 15.51 39.06
C HIS A 246 -26.62 16.07 39.24
N ASP A 247 -25.75 15.87 38.24
CA ASP A 247 -24.69 16.83 38.00
C ASP A 247 -24.29 16.87 36.54
N HIS A 248 -23.80 18.04 36.12
CA HIS A 248 -23.55 18.48 34.76
C HIS A 248 -22.48 17.66 34.07
N GLY A 249 -22.79 17.19 32.86
CA GLY A 249 -21.85 16.48 32.00
C GLY A 249 -20.65 17.35 31.62
N HIS A 250 -19.50 17.04 32.18
CA HIS A 250 -18.21 17.31 31.57
C HIS A 250 -17.82 16.03 30.85
N GLU A 251 -17.80 16.10 29.52
CA GLU A 251 -17.14 15.12 28.69
C GLU A 251 -15.67 15.04 29.13
N HIS A 252 -15.34 14.05 29.93
CA HIS A 252 -13.95 13.67 30.15
C HIS A 252 -13.41 13.08 28.85
N GLN A 253 -12.79 13.94 28.09
CA GLN A 253 -11.96 13.54 26.95
C GLN A 253 -10.75 12.80 27.55
N ASP A 254 -10.67 11.49 27.26
CA ASP A 254 -9.55 10.66 27.65
C ASP A 254 -8.28 11.16 26.90
N PRO A 255 -7.24 11.68 27.62
CA PRO A 255 -6.05 12.20 26.97
C PRO A 255 -5.13 11.12 26.38
N HIS A 256 -5.47 9.84 26.52
CA HIS A 256 -4.68 8.70 26.05
C HIS A 256 -5.25 7.98 24.83
N ASP A 257 -6.25 8.54 24.16
CA ASP A 257 -6.67 8.01 22.85
C ASP A 257 -5.62 8.34 21.78
N VAL A 258 -4.67 7.41 21.61
CA VAL A 258 -3.58 7.46 20.61
C VAL A 258 -4.11 7.58 19.18
N ASN A 259 -5.38 7.28 18.92
CA ASN A 259 -6.01 7.38 17.60
C ASN A 259 -6.49 8.79 17.24
N ARG A 260 -6.40 9.76 18.18
CA ARG A 260 -7.01 11.07 18.01
C ARG A 260 -6.24 12.02 17.08
N HIS A 261 -4.97 11.75 16.78
CA HIS A 261 -4.12 12.65 16.00
C HIS A 261 -3.85 12.20 14.55
N ASP A 262 -4.39 11.05 14.10
CA ASP A 262 -4.05 10.51 12.79
C ASP A 262 -5.20 9.80 12.06
N ALA A 263 -6.40 10.34 12.14
CA ALA A 263 -7.57 9.83 11.44
C ALA A 263 -7.47 9.96 9.90
N SER A 264 -6.38 10.52 9.37
CA SER A 264 -6.27 10.83 7.94
C SER A 264 -5.91 9.62 7.08
N ILE A 265 -4.97 8.77 7.51
CA ILE A 265 -4.57 7.58 6.73
C ILE A 265 -5.14 6.33 7.40
N ARG A 266 -5.86 5.52 6.61
CA ARG A 266 -6.51 4.28 7.06
C ARG A 266 -6.27 3.16 6.07
N SER A 267 -6.10 1.94 6.61
CA SER A 267 -6.08 0.70 5.85
C SER A 267 -7.30 -0.13 6.24
N PHE A 268 -8.05 -0.62 5.27
CA PHE A 268 -9.19 -1.49 5.48
C PHE A 268 -9.38 -2.47 4.31
N SER A 269 -10.16 -3.52 4.56
CA SER A 269 -10.47 -4.55 3.57
C SER A 269 -11.95 -4.57 3.21
N ILE A 270 -12.23 -4.94 1.96
CA ILE A 270 -13.55 -5.28 1.47
C ILE A 270 -13.51 -6.73 1.04
N ILE A 271 -14.41 -7.55 1.59
CA ILE A 271 -14.58 -8.96 1.25
C ILE A 271 -15.95 -9.15 0.61
N GLU A 272 -16.02 -9.82 -0.54
CA GLU A 272 -17.25 -10.15 -1.24
C GLU A 272 -17.25 -11.62 -1.65
N GLU A 273 -18.26 -12.35 -1.22
CA GLU A 273 -18.40 -13.79 -1.50
C GLU A 273 -18.89 -14.07 -2.92
N LYS A 274 -19.69 -13.16 -3.47
CA LYS A 274 -20.26 -13.32 -4.80
C LYS A 274 -19.30 -12.81 -5.85
N ALA A 275 -19.27 -13.50 -6.99
CA ALA A 275 -18.55 -13.03 -8.16
C ALA A 275 -19.17 -11.73 -8.69
N ILE A 276 -18.32 -10.76 -8.96
CA ILE A 276 -18.68 -9.39 -9.36
C ILE A 276 -18.81 -9.31 -10.87
N ASP A 277 -19.82 -8.59 -11.34
CA ASP A 277 -19.93 -8.25 -12.76
C ASP A 277 -18.74 -7.40 -13.20
N PRO A 278 -18.02 -7.74 -14.30
CA PRO A 278 -16.85 -7.00 -14.74
C PRO A 278 -17.12 -5.53 -15.01
N MET A 279 -18.30 -5.17 -15.53
CA MET A 279 -18.67 -3.78 -15.82
C MET A 279 -18.93 -3.01 -14.51
N ALA A 280 -19.59 -3.63 -13.54
CA ALA A 280 -19.79 -3.03 -12.21
C ALA A 280 -18.46 -2.76 -11.51
N LEU A 281 -17.51 -3.70 -11.60
CA LEU A 281 -16.17 -3.53 -11.09
C LEU A 281 -15.44 -2.35 -11.76
N GLU A 282 -15.48 -2.29 -13.10
CA GLU A 282 -14.85 -1.22 -13.86
C GLU A 282 -15.42 0.15 -13.47
N MET A 283 -16.75 0.26 -13.37
CA MET A 283 -17.41 1.50 -12.96
C MET A 283 -17.04 1.90 -11.52
N PHE A 284 -16.96 0.96 -10.60
CA PHE A 284 -16.51 1.21 -9.22
C PHE A 284 -15.09 1.76 -9.20
N ILE A 285 -14.16 1.12 -9.91
CA ILE A 285 -12.76 1.54 -9.98
C ILE A 285 -12.63 2.91 -10.64
N ASP A 286 -13.35 3.15 -11.74
CA ASP A 286 -13.33 4.43 -12.45
C ASP A 286 -13.86 5.58 -11.60
N LEU A 287 -14.93 5.34 -10.84
CA LEU A 287 -15.46 6.35 -9.93
C LEU A 287 -14.50 6.62 -8.76
N LEU A 288 -13.95 5.56 -8.17
CA LEU A 288 -13.01 5.69 -7.06
C LEU A 288 -11.77 6.48 -7.46
N ARG A 289 -11.18 6.20 -8.63
CA ARG A 289 -9.99 6.90 -9.11
C ARG A 289 -10.27 8.31 -9.60
N SER A 290 -11.43 8.58 -10.20
CA SER A 290 -11.74 9.90 -10.75
C SER A 290 -12.22 10.91 -9.70
N ALA A 291 -12.98 10.43 -8.71
CA ALA A 291 -13.55 11.30 -7.68
C ALA A 291 -12.64 11.45 -6.44
N HIS A 292 -11.71 10.50 -6.22
CA HIS A 292 -10.93 10.40 -4.98
C HIS A 292 -9.44 10.13 -5.23
N GLU A 293 -8.90 10.58 -6.36
CA GLU A 293 -7.52 10.35 -6.80
C GLU A 293 -6.47 10.55 -5.70
N GLU A 294 -6.47 11.73 -5.06
CA GLU A 294 -5.49 12.08 -4.04
C GLU A 294 -5.71 11.35 -2.71
N LYS A 295 -6.92 10.82 -2.52
CA LYS A 295 -7.32 10.15 -1.28
C LYS A 295 -7.08 8.65 -1.30
N LEU A 296 -6.99 8.03 -2.46
CA LEU A 296 -6.64 6.62 -2.62
C LEU A 296 -5.13 6.47 -2.69
N LEU A 297 -4.46 6.22 -1.56
CA LEU A 297 -3.01 6.08 -1.57
C LEU A 297 -2.58 4.78 -2.26
N ARG A 298 -3.27 3.67 -1.97
CA ARG A 298 -2.98 2.36 -2.57
C ARG A 298 -4.21 1.45 -2.58
N MET A 299 -4.31 0.62 -3.60
CA MET A 299 -5.27 -0.48 -3.67
C MET A 299 -4.58 -1.75 -4.16
N LYS A 300 -4.88 -2.88 -3.52
CA LYS A 300 -4.56 -4.22 -3.99
C LYS A 300 -5.82 -5.06 -3.92
N ALA A 301 -6.06 -5.87 -4.95
CA ALA A 301 -7.24 -6.74 -4.94
C ALA A 301 -7.00 -8.05 -5.69
N ILE A 302 -7.65 -9.11 -5.18
CA ILE A 302 -7.93 -10.33 -5.92
C ILE A 302 -9.44 -10.46 -6.05
N ILE A 303 -9.94 -10.63 -7.25
CA ILE A 303 -11.36 -10.44 -7.54
C ILE A 303 -11.94 -11.62 -8.29
N ALA A 304 -13.03 -12.18 -7.75
CA ALA A 304 -13.89 -13.09 -8.45
C ALA A 304 -14.78 -12.31 -9.43
N THR A 305 -14.68 -12.57 -10.72
CA THR A 305 -15.55 -11.97 -11.73
C THR A 305 -16.52 -13.00 -12.30
N SER A 306 -17.76 -12.58 -12.59
CA SER A 306 -18.84 -13.47 -13.04
C SER A 306 -18.60 -14.11 -14.41
N ASP A 307 -17.78 -13.48 -15.25
CA ASP A 307 -17.39 -13.99 -16.57
C ASP A 307 -16.39 -15.16 -16.51
N ARG A 308 -15.52 -15.18 -15.49
CA ARG A 308 -14.47 -16.21 -15.30
C ARG A 308 -14.17 -16.46 -13.82
N PRO A 309 -15.11 -17.04 -13.06
CA PRO A 309 -14.99 -17.18 -11.62
C PRO A 309 -13.84 -18.08 -11.16
N GLU A 310 -13.36 -18.99 -12.01
CA GLU A 310 -12.23 -19.89 -11.74
C GLU A 310 -10.85 -19.21 -11.94
N ARG A 311 -10.82 -18.03 -12.56
CA ARG A 311 -9.59 -17.30 -12.88
C ARG A 311 -9.65 -15.89 -12.31
N PRO A 312 -9.20 -15.68 -11.08
CA PRO A 312 -9.34 -14.40 -10.42
C PRO A 312 -8.55 -13.30 -11.13
N LEU A 313 -9.07 -12.09 -11.01
CA LEU A 313 -8.45 -10.87 -11.50
C LEU A 313 -7.63 -10.24 -10.38
N VAL A 314 -6.37 -9.93 -10.63
CA VAL A 314 -5.51 -9.16 -9.72
C VAL A 314 -5.44 -7.72 -10.18
N LEU A 315 -5.68 -6.79 -9.25
CA LEU A 315 -5.60 -5.35 -9.48
C LEU A 315 -4.61 -4.72 -8.51
N HIS A 316 -3.87 -3.76 -9.04
CA HIS A 316 -3.02 -2.86 -8.28
C HIS A 316 -3.27 -1.42 -8.70
N GLY A 317 -3.46 -0.53 -7.73
CA GLY A 317 -3.64 0.89 -7.96
C GLY A 317 -2.84 1.74 -6.97
N VAL A 318 -2.39 2.89 -7.45
CA VAL A 318 -1.75 3.97 -6.66
C VAL A 318 -2.34 5.27 -7.12
N GLN A 319 -3.12 5.88 -6.27
CA GLN A 319 -3.91 7.08 -6.63
C GLN A 319 -4.78 6.81 -7.87
N SER A 320 -4.66 7.63 -8.92
CA SER A 320 -5.42 7.46 -10.17
C SER A 320 -4.84 6.42 -11.13
N ILE A 321 -3.64 5.92 -10.90
CA ILE A 321 -2.96 4.99 -11.81
C ILE A 321 -3.16 3.55 -11.35
N PHE A 322 -3.78 2.75 -12.22
CA PHE A 322 -3.96 1.32 -12.03
C PHE A 322 -3.12 0.55 -13.05
N HIS A 323 -2.43 -0.48 -12.56
CA HIS A 323 -1.75 -1.42 -13.45
C HIS A 323 -2.80 -2.18 -14.29
N PRO A 324 -2.52 -2.51 -15.54
CA PRO A 324 -3.40 -3.35 -16.34
C PRO A 324 -3.79 -4.61 -15.56
N PRO A 325 -5.10 -4.92 -15.47
CA PRO A 325 -5.57 -6.08 -14.73
C PRO A 325 -4.94 -7.38 -15.22
N VAL A 326 -4.48 -8.23 -14.31
CA VAL A 326 -3.87 -9.52 -14.64
C VAL A 326 -4.75 -10.66 -14.12
N ARG A 327 -5.12 -11.59 -15.01
CA ARG A 327 -5.82 -12.80 -14.60
C ARG A 327 -4.85 -13.91 -14.22
N LEU A 328 -4.99 -14.45 -13.03
CA LEU A 328 -4.25 -15.64 -12.63
C LEU A 328 -4.81 -16.88 -13.36
N PRO A 329 -3.96 -17.90 -13.55
CA PRO A 329 -4.42 -19.17 -14.15
C PRO A 329 -5.41 -19.93 -13.25
N ALA A 330 -5.32 -19.77 -11.93
CA ALA A 330 -6.20 -20.37 -10.93
C ALA A 330 -6.19 -19.52 -9.65
N TRP A 331 -7.11 -19.81 -8.73
CA TRP A 331 -7.11 -19.24 -7.38
C TRP A 331 -5.87 -19.69 -6.60
N PRO A 332 -5.26 -18.81 -5.81
CA PRO A 332 -4.15 -19.17 -4.92
C PRO A 332 -4.55 -20.21 -3.88
N ASP A 333 -5.75 -20.06 -3.33
CA ASP A 333 -6.42 -21.07 -2.51
C ASP A 333 -7.69 -21.54 -3.21
N PRO A 334 -7.80 -22.83 -3.58
CA PRO A 334 -8.99 -23.36 -4.20
C PRO A 334 -10.25 -23.35 -3.31
N GLU A 335 -10.05 -23.37 -1.99
CA GLU A 335 -11.14 -23.38 -0.99
C GLU A 335 -11.65 -21.97 -0.69
N ASP A 336 -10.82 -20.93 -0.93
CA ASP A 336 -11.21 -19.53 -0.74
C ASP A 336 -11.18 -18.76 -2.07
N ARG A 337 -12.35 -18.56 -2.64
CA ARG A 337 -12.55 -17.86 -3.92
C ARG A 337 -13.24 -16.51 -3.78
N ARG A 338 -13.21 -15.94 -2.59
CA ARG A 338 -13.80 -14.63 -2.30
C ARG A 338 -12.99 -13.50 -2.93
N THR A 339 -13.70 -12.48 -3.38
CA THR A 339 -13.06 -11.20 -3.68
C THR A 339 -12.53 -10.58 -2.40
N ARG A 340 -11.28 -10.14 -2.44
CA ARG A 340 -10.65 -9.39 -1.35
C ARG A 340 -9.96 -8.17 -1.93
N MET A 341 -10.28 -6.99 -1.39
CA MET A 341 -9.66 -5.72 -1.75
C MET A 341 -9.11 -5.07 -0.49
N VAL A 342 -7.85 -4.68 -0.50
CA VAL A 342 -7.23 -3.85 0.54
C VAL A 342 -7.03 -2.46 -0.02
N LEU A 343 -7.54 -1.48 0.71
CA LEU A 343 -7.42 -0.08 0.36
C LEU A 343 -6.67 0.67 1.47
N ILE A 344 -5.78 1.54 1.06
CA ILE A 344 -5.11 2.50 1.93
C ILE A 344 -5.55 3.87 1.45
N THR A 345 -6.25 4.60 2.31
CA THR A 345 -6.86 5.88 1.97
C THR A 345 -6.41 6.98 2.92
N LYS A 346 -6.46 8.22 2.44
CA LYS A 346 -6.25 9.43 3.22
C LYS A 346 -7.54 10.27 3.15
N ASP A 347 -8.07 10.67 4.31
CA ASP A 347 -9.28 11.50 4.41
C ASP A 347 -10.47 10.95 3.59
N LEU A 348 -10.56 9.62 3.45
CA LEU A 348 -11.65 8.92 2.81
C LEU A 348 -12.17 7.83 3.75
N PRO A 349 -13.38 7.99 4.32
CA PRO A 349 -13.92 7.05 5.28
C PRO A 349 -14.15 5.67 4.67
N GLU A 350 -13.82 4.63 5.43
CA GLU A 350 -14.07 3.22 5.06
C GLU A 350 -15.55 2.98 4.71
N ALA A 351 -16.47 3.50 5.54
CA ALA A 351 -17.91 3.34 5.33
C ALA A 351 -18.34 3.88 3.97
N PHE A 352 -17.79 5.03 3.54
CA PHE A 352 -18.10 5.60 2.24
C PHE A 352 -17.67 4.67 1.09
N VAL A 353 -16.46 4.11 1.16
CA VAL A 353 -15.95 3.23 0.10
C VAL A 353 -16.72 1.91 0.07
N LYS A 354 -17.06 1.36 1.25
CA LYS A 354 -17.89 0.15 1.35
C LYS A 354 -19.31 0.38 0.81
N ASP A 355 -19.96 1.49 1.19
CA ASP A 355 -21.28 1.85 0.69
C ASP A 355 -21.28 2.03 -0.85
N LEU A 356 -20.23 2.67 -1.37
CA LEU A 356 -20.03 2.82 -2.80
C LEU A 356 -19.87 1.46 -3.49
N PHE A 357 -19.02 0.59 -2.96
CA PHE A 357 -18.82 -0.76 -3.48
C PHE A 357 -20.13 -1.57 -3.47
N ASP A 358 -20.85 -1.57 -2.36
CA ASP A 358 -22.12 -2.29 -2.20
C ASP A 358 -23.18 -1.82 -3.21
N ALA A 359 -23.20 -0.54 -3.56
CA ALA A 359 -24.08 0.00 -4.58
C ALA A 359 -23.79 -0.58 -5.97
N PHE A 360 -22.50 -0.80 -6.32
CA PHE A 360 -22.11 -1.37 -7.61
C PHE A 360 -22.29 -2.89 -7.68
N VAL A 361 -22.13 -3.62 -6.57
CA VAL A 361 -22.33 -5.08 -6.52
C VAL A 361 -23.80 -5.48 -6.33
N GLY A 362 -24.72 -4.52 -6.38
CA GLY A 362 -26.15 -4.76 -6.27
C GLY A 362 -26.66 -5.00 -4.84
N LYS A 363 -25.94 -4.47 -3.86
CA LYS A 363 -26.35 -4.39 -2.45
C LYS A 363 -26.62 -2.92 -2.04
N PRO A 364 -27.48 -2.16 -2.76
CA PRO A 364 -27.79 -0.79 -2.37
C PRO A 364 -28.36 -0.85 -0.95
N ARG A 365 -27.98 0.14 -0.11
CA ARG A 365 -28.69 0.36 1.14
C ARG A 365 -30.17 0.50 0.79
N ILE A 366 -31.00 -0.39 1.29
CA ILE A 366 -32.42 -0.14 1.33
C ILE A 366 -32.55 0.99 2.33
N ASP A 367 -32.76 2.22 1.84
CA ASP A 367 -33.29 3.30 2.66
C ASP A 367 -34.54 2.70 3.30
N THR A 368 -34.42 2.37 4.57
CA THR A 368 -35.61 2.03 5.36
C THR A 368 -36.40 3.32 5.37
N PRO A 369 -37.53 3.38 4.66
CA PRO A 369 -38.33 4.60 4.64
C PRO A 369 -38.57 4.96 6.10
N ASP A 370 -38.24 6.17 6.47
CA ASP A 370 -38.55 6.65 7.81
C ASP A 370 -40.01 6.32 8.06
N ARG A 371 -40.31 5.47 9.04
CA ARG A 371 -41.67 5.06 9.38
C ARG A 371 -42.55 6.31 9.62
N THR A 372 -41.94 7.37 10.09
CA THR A 372 -42.57 8.68 10.28
C THR A 372 -42.93 9.32 8.92
N ALA A 373 -42.08 9.23 7.91
CA ALA A 373 -42.39 9.73 6.57
C ALA A 373 -43.48 8.92 5.86
N LEU A 374 -43.63 7.64 6.19
CA LEU A 374 -44.71 6.79 5.66
C LEU A 374 -46.05 6.96 6.42
N SER A 375 -45.99 7.30 7.70
CA SER A 375 -47.18 7.44 8.54
C SER A 375 -47.70 8.87 8.71
N ASP A 376 -46.82 9.87 8.49
CA ASP A 376 -47.09 11.29 8.74
C ASP A 376 -46.63 12.17 7.56
N ASN A 377 -46.95 11.71 6.34
CA ASN A 377 -46.66 12.50 5.14
C ASN A 377 -47.70 13.63 4.97
N PRO A 378 -47.31 14.89 5.22
CA PRO A 378 -48.23 16.03 5.08
C PRO A 378 -48.70 16.28 3.63
N LEU A 379 -48.14 15.56 2.65
CA LEU A 379 -48.51 15.57 1.24
C LEU A 379 -49.38 14.37 0.83
N ALA A 380 -49.74 13.50 1.77
CA ALA A 380 -50.63 12.38 1.48
C ALA A 380 -52.05 12.87 1.23
N ILE A 381 -52.57 12.72 0.03
CA ILE A 381 -53.95 13.07 -0.32
C ILE A 381 -54.87 12.02 0.36
N PRO A 382 -55.79 12.46 1.26
CA PRO A 382 -56.66 11.51 1.91
C PRO A 382 -57.54 10.82 0.87
N GLY A 383 -57.48 9.46 0.83
CA GLY A 383 -58.38 8.65 0.02
C GLY A 383 -57.81 7.98 -1.21
N VAL A 384 -56.52 8.14 -1.54
CA VAL A 384 -55.84 7.38 -2.60
C VAL A 384 -55.08 6.22 -1.96
N ARG A 385 -55.56 5.00 -2.09
CA ARG A 385 -54.78 3.78 -1.83
C ARG A 385 -53.99 3.47 -3.11
N ILE A 386 -52.66 3.47 -3.00
CA ILE A 386 -51.76 2.91 -4.02
C ILE A 386 -51.60 1.42 -3.75
#